data_55f15c2429116604e4bcc42b1b9a4753
#
_entry.id   55f15c2429116604e4bcc42b1b9a4753
#
_cell.length_a   1.000
_cell.length_b   1.000
_cell.length_c   1.000
_cell.angle_alpha   90.00
_cell.angle_beta   90.00
_cell.angle_gamma   90.00
#
_symmetry.space_group_name_H-M   'P 1'
#
loop_
_entity.id
_entity.type
_entity.pdbx_description
1 polymer ?
#
loop_
_entity_poly.entity_id
_entity_poly.type
_entity_poly.pdbx_seq_one_letter_code
_entity_poly.pdbx_strand_id
1 'polypeptide(L)'
;SKSFGTYFFDNIFLTPVSTDAGVVVPGAEFSFELWHSFTSPKQLTGVTQTGAYGIELSGVTSGSLASFESFDYKVSLNQANGPVDYTAAFDFGTGSAHSFNLKASMALVMPERVDWSTPPEISIQYLTEVIEAFDGTEQRTALRDTPRCSVSYMYSMTDEQQYRFDNKLATSAGTMLIPLWPLQCRLSHGVSAGDARINLAEVSAHLASSETILVSEHDRYEILSIESMAGLEVALTSPDKDDFSKSAIVVPLRIAYPADESNSTSLLRGFDQHTITFDLDETLIQKPALVDDFERLNARPIFPFRPDRSKDIATQYNRRREILDPLIGARSIYDRTKGAVKILGQTFTFFSEQERQRFEDFAELMNGAQGEFYIEGPGQAFEFSEDVVVPTYKFKIKSSGYTNFANSYSLATNIAIKLYNGATVYKTILNATTNSDGTETVTTKESTNNLKVSDIETIVPLYLARFDSDEFRYIFDTNEVSIITKNIRQLLYADPAIDSKGAVSI
;
A
#
# COMPACT_ATOMS: atom_id res chain seq x y z
N SER A 1 -34.69 -35.56 23.46
CA SER A 1 -33.79 -35.63 22.30
C SER A 1 -34.46 -36.36 21.18
N LYS A 2 -34.63 -35.76 20.01
CA LYS A 2 -35.12 -36.43 18.83
C LYS A 2 -34.07 -37.42 18.35
N SER A 3 -34.48 -38.63 17.95
CA SER A 3 -33.55 -39.59 17.36
C SER A 3 -33.00 -39.10 16.04
N PHE A 4 -31.82 -39.58 15.61
CA PHE A 4 -31.24 -39.23 14.28
C PHE A 4 -32.23 -39.44 13.16
N GLY A 5 -32.98 -40.57 13.15
CA GLY A 5 -33.96 -40.86 12.17
C GLY A 5 -35.11 -39.82 12.08
N THR A 6 -35.55 -39.27 13.21
CA THR A 6 -36.58 -38.23 13.26
C THR A 6 -36.06 -36.85 12.79
N TYR A 7 -34.75 -36.63 12.87
CA TYR A 7 -34.12 -35.39 12.38
C TYR A 7 -33.81 -35.47 10.90
N PHE A 8 -33.34 -36.61 10.42
CA PHE A 8 -32.85 -36.79 9.06
C PHE A 8 -33.97 -37.09 8.05
N PHE A 9 -34.82 -38.07 8.32
CA PHE A 9 -35.89 -38.45 7.38
C PHE A 9 -37.06 -37.47 7.43
N ASP A 10 -37.75 -37.36 6.28
CA ASP A 10 -38.93 -36.53 6.10
C ASP A 10 -38.72 -35.04 6.38
N ASN A 11 -37.52 -34.53 6.06
CA ASN A 11 -37.16 -33.13 6.18
C ASN A 11 -36.64 -32.53 4.88
N ILE A 12 -36.67 -31.22 4.82
CA ILE A 12 -36.09 -30.40 3.74
C ILE A 12 -34.91 -29.61 4.32
N PHE A 13 -33.83 -29.62 3.61
CA PHE A 13 -32.59 -28.98 4.00
C PHE A 13 -32.20 -27.94 2.95
N LEU A 14 -31.73 -26.79 3.44
CA LEU A 14 -31.10 -25.75 2.65
C LEU A 14 -29.64 -25.59 3.11
N THR A 15 -28.73 -25.53 2.18
CA THR A 15 -27.30 -25.39 2.50
C THR A 15 -26.64 -24.41 1.55
N PRO A 16 -26.18 -23.25 2.06
CA PRO A 16 -26.43 -22.68 3.39
C PRO A 16 -27.88 -22.20 3.57
N VAL A 17 -28.35 -22.08 4.81
CA VAL A 17 -29.69 -21.51 5.13
C VAL A 17 -29.67 -19.99 5.03
N SER A 18 -28.53 -19.38 5.32
CA SER A 18 -28.34 -17.94 5.25
C SER A 18 -26.91 -17.60 4.87
N THR A 19 -26.76 -16.52 4.09
CA THR A 19 -25.47 -15.95 3.72
C THR A 19 -25.47 -14.47 4.08
N ASP A 20 -24.44 -14.04 4.81
CA ASP A 20 -24.12 -12.63 4.99
C ASP A 20 -22.88 -12.35 4.15
N ALA A 21 -23.08 -11.65 3.05
CA ALA A 21 -22.04 -11.45 2.04
C ALA A 21 -21.27 -10.13 2.21
N GLY A 22 -21.62 -9.34 3.27
CA GLY A 22 -20.96 -8.04 3.50
C GLY A 22 -21.20 -7.08 2.32
N VAL A 23 -20.14 -6.44 1.85
CA VAL A 23 -20.20 -5.53 0.70
C VAL A 23 -19.99 -6.31 -0.58
N VAL A 24 -20.92 -6.17 -1.54
CA VAL A 24 -20.91 -6.87 -2.82
C VAL A 24 -21.05 -5.92 -4.00
N VAL A 25 -20.62 -6.37 -5.15
CA VAL A 25 -20.72 -5.61 -6.41
C VAL A 25 -21.94 -6.04 -7.22
N PRO A 26 -22.47 -5.19 -8.11
CA PRO A 26 -23.48 -5.59 -9.07
C PRO A 26 -23.00 -6.78 -9.92
N GLY A 27 -23.87 -7.78 -10.07
CA GLY A 27 -23.53 -9.02 -10.76
C GLY A 27 -23.00 -10.14 -9.86
N ALA A 28 -22.83 -9.91 -8.56
CA ALA A 28 -22.46 -10.96 -7.61
C ALA A 28 -23.51 -12.08 -7.59
N GLU A 29 -23.04 -13.33 -7.52
CA GLU A 29 -23.86 -14.53 -7.54
C GLU A 29 -23.62 -15.38 -6.29
N PHE A 30 -24.70 -15.89 -5.72
CA PHE A 30 -24.69 -16.75 -4.53
C PHE A 30 -25.44 -18.03 -4.80
N SER A 31 -24.79 -19.17 -4.56
CA SER A 31 -25.38 -20.49 -4.77
C SER A 31 -25.78 -21.10 -3.44
N PHE A 32 -26.91 -21.82 -3.46
CA PHE A 32 -27.34 -22.67 -2.35
C PHE A 32 -28.05 -23.90 -2.88
N GLU A 33 -27.97 -24.98 -2.13
CA GLU A 33 -28.61 -26.26 -2.47
C GLU A 33 -29.84 -26.48 -1.60
N LEU A 34 -30.93 -26.94 -2.26
CA LEU A 34 -32.10 -27.46 -1.60
C LEU A 34 -32.14 -28.97 -1.80
N TRP A 35 -32.11 -29.71 -0.69
CA TRP A 35 -32.18 -31.17 -0.67
C TRP A 35 -33.30 -31.63 0.25
N HIS A 36 -33.98 -32.72 -0.11
CA HIS A 36 -34.98 -33.32 0.76
C HIS A 36 -34.76 -34.82 1.00
N SER A 37 -35.07 -35.27 2.20
CA SER A 37 -34.83 -36.64 2.68
C SER A 37 -36.11 -37.50 2.68
N PHE A 38 -37.13 -37.11 1.91
CA PHE A 38 -38.33 -37.91 1.78
C PHE A 38 -38.11 -39.11 0.86
N THR A 39 -38.65 -40.26 1.22
CA THR A 39 -38.63 -41.50 0.43
C THR A 39 -39.68 -41.52 -0.70
N SER A 40 -40.55 -40.51 -0.76
CA SER A 40 -41.53 -40.28 -1.80
C SER A 40 -41.33 -38.94 -2.46
N PRO A 41 -41.68 -38.76 -3.74
CA PRO A 41 -41.59 -37.46 -4.41
C PRO A 41 -42.37 -36.39 -3.65
N LYS A 42 -41.84 -35.17 -3.66
CA LYS A 42 -42.43 -33.98 -3.05
C LYS A 42 -42.76 -32.95 -4.10
N GLN A 43 -43.90 -32.29 -3.93
CA GLN A 43 -44.32 -31.23 -4.83
C GLN A 43 -43.88 -29.88 -4.27
N LEU A 44 -43.01 -29.18 -4.98
CA LEU A 44 -42.75 -27.77 -4.77
C LEU A 44 -43.90 -26.97 -5.40
N THR A 45 -44.71 -26.32 -4.57
CA THR A 45 -45.91 -25.57 -5.01
C THR A 45 -45.53 -24.18 -5.51
N GLY A 46 -44.46 -23.61 -5.01
CA GLY A 46 -43.95 -22.32 -5.45
C GLY A 46 -42.82 -21.79 -4.58
N VAL A 47 -42.21 -20.72 -5.07
CA VAL A 47 -41.16 -19.95 -4.33
C VAL A 47 -41.67 -18.52 -4.17
N THR A 48 -41.80 -18.09 -2.94
CA THR A 48 -42.14 -16.70 -2.62
C THR A 48 -40.86 -15.95 -2.33
N GLN A 49 -40.65 -14.84 -3.07
CA GLN A 49 -39.49 -13.99 -2.91
C GLN A 49 -39.88 -12.68 -2.22
N THR A 50 -39.09 -12.27 -1.21
CA THR A 50 -39.24 -10.99 -0.51
C THR A 50 -37.93 -10.21 -0.63
N GLY A 51 -38.02 -8.90 -0.83
CA GLY A 51 -36.81 -8.07 -1.04
C GLY A 51 -36.17 -8.30 -2.41
N ALA A 52 -36.94 -8.75 -3.41
CA ALA A 52 -36.43 -9.20 -4.71
C ALA A 52 -36.14 -8.06 -5.72
N TYR A 53 -36.10 -6.81 -5.31
CA TYR A 53 -35.81 -5.70 -6.22
C TYR A 53 -34.39 -5.82 -6.79
N GLY A 54 -34.28 -5.96 -8.11
CA GLY A 54 -32.98 -6.15 -8.78
C GLY A 54 -32.28 -7.46 -8.44
N ILE A 55 -33.01 -8.46 -7.94
CA ILE A 55 -32.47 -9.77 -7.59
C ILE A 55 -33.15 -10.83 -8.45
N GLU A 56 -32.35 -11.70 -9.02
CA GLU A 56 -32.83 -12.76 -9.90
C GLU A 56 -32.51 -14.12 -9.27
N LEU A 57 -33.56 -14.95 -9.10
CA LEU A 57 -33.42 -16.33 -8.64
C LEU A 57 -33.46 -17.27 -9.82
N SER A 58 -32.40 -18.02 -10.04
CA SER A 58 -32.30 -19.09 -11.02
C SER A 58 -32.43 -20.44 -10.33
N GLY A 59 -33.23 -21.33 -10.90
CA GLY A 59 -33.52 -22.66 -10.39
C GLY A 59 -34.97 -23.09 -10.58
N VAL A 60 -35.33 -24.25 -10.03
CA VAL A 60 -36.72 -24.79 -10.15
C VAL A 60 -37.64 -24.06 -9.19
N THR A 61 -38.63 -23.35 -9.71
CA THR A 61 -39.59 -22.57 -8.89
C THR A 61 -40.91 -23.32 -8.61
N SER A 62 -41.19 -24.39 -9.34
CA SER A 62 -42.35 -25.28 -9.10
C SER A 62 -42.14 -26.61 -9.83
N GLY A 63 -42.66 -27.70 -9.28
CA GLY A 63 -42.57 -29.02 -9.89
C GLY A 63 -42.44 -30.15 -8.87
N SER A 64 -42.44 -31.40 -9.36
CA SER A 64 -42.25 -32.58 -8.53
C SER A 64 -40.76 -32.90 -8.40
N LEU A 65 -40.28 -33.00 -7.17
CA LEU A 65 -38.93 -33.41 -6.82
C LEU A 65 -38.97 -34.93 -6.58
N ALA A 66 -38.05 -35.68 -7.19
CA ALA A 66 -37.93 -37.12 -6.95
C ALA A 66 -37.40 -37.39 -5.53
N SER A 67 -37.56 -38.65 -5.08
CA SER A 67 -37.06 -39.03 -3.74
C SER A 67 -35.56 -38.78 -3.61
N PHE A 68 -35.13 -38.08 -2.55
CA PHE A 68 -33.74 -37.76 -2.23
C PHE A 68 -33.05 -36.83 -3.27
N GLU A 69 -33.84 -36.12 -4.06
CA GLU A 69 -33.28 -35.21 -5.06
C GLU A 69 -32.80 -33.90 -4.45
N SER A 70 -31.73 -33.34 -5.02
CA SER A 70 -31.23 -32.01 -4.70
C SER A 70 -31.32 -31.07 -5.90
N PHE A 71 -31.48 -29.80 -5.64
CA PHE A 71 -31.52 -28.72 -6.61
C PHE A 71 -30.61 -27.60 -6.23
N ASP A 72 -29.79 -27.16 -7.18
CA ASP A 72 -28.96 -26.00 -7.04
C ASP A 72 -29.74 -24.76 -7.45
N TYR A 73 -29.64 -23.75 -6.60
CA TYR A 73 -30.20 -22.43 -6.85
C TYR A 73 -29.09 -21.40 -6.89
N LYS A 74 -29.31 -20.37 -7.69
CA LYS A 74 -28.40 -19.26 -7.82
C LYS A 74 -29.17 -17.96 -7.68
N VAL A 75 -28.68 -17.07 -6.82
CA VAL A 75 -29.20 -15.71 -6.63
C VAL A 75 -28.22 -14.73 -7.24
N SER A 76 -28.64 -13.99 -8.26
CA SER A 76 -27.81 -12.95 -8.91
C SER A 76 -28.29 -11.57 -8.47
N LEU A 77 -27.37 -10.74 -8.03
CA LEU A 77 -27.65 -9.39 -7.55
C LEU A 77 -27.39 -8.37 -8.67
N ASN A 78 -28.46 -7.87 -9.30
CA ASN A 78 -28.40 -6.87 -10.38
C ASN A 78 -28.81 -5.46 -9.92
N GLN A 79 -29.04 -5.27 -8.62
CA GLN A 79 -29.40 -3.99 -8.03
C GLN A 79 -28.25 -2.99 -8.15
N ALA A 80 -28.56 -1.71 -8.34
CA ALA A 80 -27.53 -0.69 -8.55
C ALA A 80 -26.82 -0.25 -7.27
N ASN A 81 -27.50 -0.23 -6.12
CA ASN A 81 -26.96 0.19 -4.83
C ASN A 81 -27.90 -0.15 -3.65
N GLY A 82 -27.39 -0.05 -2.44
CA GLY A 82 -28.15 -0.12 -1.21
C GLY A 82 -28.14 -1.48 -0.50
N PRO A 83 -28.80 -1.59 0.65
CA PRO A 83 -28.86 -2.83 1.43
C PRO A 83 -29.71 -3.88 0.72
N VAL A 84 -29.24 -5.10 0.74
CA VAL A 84 -29.93 -6.30 0.28
C VAL A 84 -30.39 -7.09 1.50
N ASP A 85 -31.69 -7.31 1.63
CA ASP A 85 -32.30 -8.23 2.59
C ASP A 85 -33.30 -9.09 1.84
N TYR A 86 -32.79 -10.18 1.25
CA TYR A 86 -33.51 -11.05 0.36
C TYR A 86 -33.86 -12.35 1.04
N THR A 87 -35.10 -12.81 0.85
CA THR A 87 -35.56 -14.09 1.34
C THR A 87 -36.31 -14.85 0.20
N ALA A 88 -35.86 -16.07 -0.07
CA ALA A 88 -36.56 -17.03 -0.91
C ALA A 88 -37.21 -18.10 -0.02
N ALA A 89 -38.53 -18.14 0.05
CA ALA A 89 -39.29 -19.10 0.82
C ALA A 89 -39.91 -20.16 -0.10
N PHE A 90 -39.61 -21.43 0.14
CA PHE A 90 -40.00 -22.61 -0.63
C PHE A 90 -41.21 -23.25 0.02
N ASP A 91 -42.33 -23.36 -0.70
CA ASP A 91 -43.56 -23.95 -0.23
C ASP A 91 -43.75 -25.36 -0.80
N PHE A 92 -43.87 -26.34 0.08
CA PHE A 92 -44.10 -27.74 -0.24
C PHE A 92 -45.52 -28.20 0.17
N GLY A 93 -46.42 -27.28 0.48
CA GLY A 93 -47.80 -27.60 0.91
C GLY A 93 -47.86 -28.26 2.30
N THR A 94 -46.80 -28.29 3.04
CA THR A 94 -46.69 -28.94 4.38
C THR A 94 -46.91 -28.01 5.55
N GLY A 95 -47.16 -26.73 5.28
CA GLY A 95 -47.39 -25.70 6.30
C GLY A 95 -46.13 -25.14 6.98
N SER A 96 -44.96 -25.68 6.71
CA SER A 96 -43.68 -25.12 7.12
C SER A 96 -42.94 -24.58 5.90
N ALA A 97 -42.65 -23.28 5.91
CA ALA A 97 -41.82 -22.66 4.88
C ALA A 97 -40.35 -22.90 5.19
N HIS A 98 -39.60 -23.35 4.20
CA HIS A 98 -38.14 -23.42 4.25
C HIS A 98 -37.59 -22.20 3.49
N SER A 99 -36.74 -21.38 4.11
CA SER A 99 -36.28 -20.15 3.52
C SER A 99 -34.74 -20.05 3.49
N PHE A 100 -34.24 -19.53 2.38
CA PHE A 100 -32.89 -19.04 2.25
C PHE A 100 -32.90 -17.52 2.47
N ASN A 101 -31.94 -17.00 3.24
CA ASN A 101 -31.81 -15.59 3.51
C ASN A 101 -30.45 -15.08 3.05
N LEU A 102 -30.45 -13.99 2.27
CA LEU A 102 -29.23 -13.32 1.83
C LEU A 102 -29.25 -11.88 2.34
N LYS A 103 -28.21 -11.52 3.11
CA LYS A 103 -27.95 -10.16 3.52
C LYS A 103 -26.65 -9.69 2.85
N ALA A 104 -26.70 -8.51 2.26
CA ALA A 104 -25.57 -7.88 1.62
C ALA A 104 -25.76 -6.36 1.58
N SER A 105 -24.71 -5.64 1.27
CA SER A 105 -24.75 -4.21 0.93
C SER A 105 -24.14 -4.02 -0.45
N MET A 106 -24.94 -3.54 -1.40
CA MET A 106 -24.43 -3.24 -2.74
C MET A 106 -23.53 -2.00 -2.69
N ALA A 107 -22.28 -2.14 -3.09
CA ALA A 107 -21.37 -1.01 -3.22
C ALA A 107 -21.70 -0.21 -4.49
N LEU A 108 -21.76 1.10 -4.34
CA LEU A 108 -21.83 2.02 -5.46
C LEU A 108 -20.47 2.09 -6.14
N VAL A 109 -20.40 1.91 -7.44
CA VAL A 109 -19.17 1.99 -8.21
C VAL A 109 -19.01 3.37 -8.82
N MET A 110 -17.79 3.92 -8.74
CA MET A 110 -17.39 5.19 -9.35
C MET A 110 -16.49 4.94 -10.57
N PRO A 111 -17.06 4.59 -11.74
CA PRO A 111 -16.28 4.21 -12.91
C PRO A 111 -15.74 5.43 -13.69
N GLU A 112 -16.07 6.63 -13.25
CA GLU A 112 -15.67 7.87 -13.88
C GLU A 112 -14.13 7.97 -13.97
N ARG A 113 -13.63 8.35 -15.15
CA ARG A 113 -12.20 8.52 -15.36
C ARG A 113 -11.69 9.80 -14.73
N VAL A 114 -10.53 9.70 -14.11
CA VAL A 114 -9.85 10.85 -13.50
C VAL A 114 -9.25 11.76 -14.57
N ASP A 115 -9.18 13.04 -14.27
CA ASP A 115 -8.49 14.04 -15.09
C ASP A 115 -7.02 14.12 -14.67
N TRP A 116 -6.14 13.61 -15.53
CA TRP A 116 -4.69 13.60 -15.31
C TRP A 116 -4.02 14.99 -15.46
N SER A 117 -4.79 16.04 -15.78
CA SER A 117 -4.24 17.40 -15.75
C SER A 117 -3.82 17.82 -14.32
N THR A 118 -4.48 17.24 -13.32
CA THR A 118 -4.00 17.23 -11.94
C THR A 118 -3.61 15.80 -11.60
N PRO A 119 -2.32 15.55 -11.30
CA PRO A 119 -1.85 14.21 -11.01
C PRO A 119 -2.63 13.55 -9.88
N PRO A 120 -3.12 12.32 -10.06
CA PRO A 120 -3.71 11.54 -8.96
C PRO A 120 -2.70 11.29 -7.86
N GLU A 121 -3.19 11.17 -6.62
CA GLU A 121 -2.34 10.96 -5.47
C GLU A 121 -2.79 9.73 -4.67
N ILE A 122 -1.82 8.94 -4.22
CA ILE A 122 -2.04 7.85 -3.26
C ILE A 122 -1.21 8.16 -2.01
N SER A 123 -1.88 8.23 -0.86
CA SER A 123 -1.24 8.45 0.43
C SER A 123 -1.32 7.18 1.28
N ILE A 124 -0.18 6.73 1.78
CA ILE A 124 -0.06 5.61 2.72
C ILE A 124 0.40 6.20 4.05
N GLN A 125 -0.37 6.01 5.11
CA GLN A 125 -0.14 6.63 6.39
C GLN A 125 0.03 5.59 7.51
N TYR A 126 1.25 5.49 8.04
CA TYR A 126 1.55 4.77 9.27
C TYR A 126 1.14 5.60 10.50
N LEU A 127 1.39 5.11 11.69
CA LEU A 127 1.15 5.86 12.92
C LEU A 127 2.18 5.44 13.97
N THR A 128 3.15 6.34 14.20
CA THR A 128 4.24 6.14 15.15
C THR A 128 4.19 7.21 16.24
N GLU A 129 4.17 6.81 17.48
CA GLU A 129 4.42 7.70 18.60
C GLU A 129 5.92 7.86 18.79
N VAL A 130 6.40 9.09 18.80
CA VAL A 130 7.81 9.45 19.01
C VAL A 130 7.94 10.25 20.29
N ILE A 131 8.57 9.68 21.29
CA ILE A 131 8.90 10.35 22.54
C ILE A 131 10.38 10.71 22.49
N GLU A 132 10.68 12.01 22.44
CA GLU A 132 12.05 12.53 22.40
C GLU A 132 12.47 13.03 23.78
N ALA A 133 13.57 12.48 24.30
CA ALA A 133 14.19 12.93 25.54
C ALA A 133 14.96 14.25 25.36
N PHE A 134 15.39 14.87 26.46
CA PHE A 134 16.09 16.14 26.43
C PHE A 134 17.46 16.10 25.75
N ASP A 135 18.12 14.95 25.76
CA ASP A 135 19.43 14.72 25.13
C ASP A 135 19.33 14.39 23.63
N GLY A 136 18.10 14.26 23.10
CA GLY A 136 17.83 13.92 21.72
C GLY A 136 17.72 12.41 21.45
N THR A 137 17.67 11.57 22.50
CA THR A 137 17.30 10.16 22.35
C THR A 137 15.81 10.06 22.08
N GLU A 138 15.43 9.15 21.17
CA GLU A 138 14.04 8.91 20.81
C GLU A 138 13.62 7.49 21.21
N GLN A 139 12.41 7.36 21.75
CA GLN A 139 11.69 6.11 21.84
C GLN A 139 10.52 6.17 20.85
N ARG A 140 10.39 5.14 20.02
CA ARG A 140 9.39 5.09 18.94
C ARG A 140 8.57 3.84 19.05
N THR A 141 7.26 4.00 19.00
CA THR A 141 6.30 2.90 19.13
C THR A 141 5.27 3.01 18.03
N ALA A 142 5.13 1.97 17.21
CA ALA A 142 4.04 1.90 16.26
C ALA A 142 2.72 1.74 17.02
N LEU A 143 1.74 2.58 16.69
CA LEU A 143 0.39 2.54 17.24
C LEU A 143 -0.58 1.79 16.32
N ARG A 144 -0.14 1.43 15.09
CA ARG A 144 -0.86 0.66 14.11
C ARG A 144 0.04 -0.40 13.47
N ASP A 145 -0.50 -1.59 13.26
CA ASP A 145 0.20 -2.66 12.55
C ASP A 145 0.07 -2.51 11.02
N THR A 146 -1.04 -1.94 10.55
CA THR A 146 -1.32 -1.72 9.14
C THR A 146 -1.53 -0.24 8.84
N PRO A 147 -0.94 0.32 7.78
CA PRO A 147 -1.14 1.73 7.43
C PRO A 147 -2.56 1.96 6.90
N ARG A 148 -3.05 3.19 7.01
CA ARG A 148 -4.23 3.66 6.30
C ARG A 148 -3.84 4.19 4.94
N CYS A 149 -4.74 4.00 3.97
CA CYS A 149 -4.51 4.47 2.62
C CYS A 149 -5.65 5.39 2.19
N SER A 150 -5.31 6.43 1.45
CA SER A 150 -6.28 7.29 0.80
C SER A 150 -5.84 7.61 -0.62
N VAL A 151 -6.80 7.91 -1.49
CA VAL A 151 -6.55 8.32 -2.85
C VAL A 151 -7.26 9.63 -3.12
N SER A 152 -6.59 10.55 -3.82
CA SER A 152 -7.16 11.84 -4.20
C SER A 152 -7.21 11.96 -5.71
N TYR A 153 -8.39 12.29 -6.21
CA TYR A 153 -8.68 12.39 -7.64
C TYR A 153 -9.29 13.72 -8.01
N MET A 154 -8.96 14.20 -9.19
CA MET A 154 -9.69 15.26 -9.85
C MET A 154 -10.51 14.66 -11.00
N TYR A 155 -11.76 15.06 -11.09
CA TYR A 155 -12.68 14.70 -12.17
C TYR A 155 -13.09 15.97 -12.91
N SER A 156 -13.06 15.90 -14.25
CA SER A 156 -13.60 16.94 -15.12
C SER A 156 -14.87 16.41 -15.77
N MET A 157 -16.00 17.07 -15.53
CA MET A 157 -17.33 16.54 -15.85
C MET A 157 -18.17 17.56 -16.62
N THR A 158 -19.01 17.03 -17.51
CA THR A 158 -20.12 17.80 -18.11
C THR A 158 -21.29 17.90 -17.12
N ASP A 159 -22.24 18.82 -17.35
CA ASP A 159 -23.44 19.00 -16.50
C ASP A 159 -24.18 17.69 -16.23
N GLU A 160 -24.30 16.82 -17.22
CA GLU A 160 -24.99 15.53 -17.09
C GLU A 160 -24.20 14.54 -16.21
N GLN A 161 -22.89 14.47 -16.43
CA GLN A 161 -21.99 13.64 -15.63
C GLN A 161 -21.95 14.13 -14.18
N GLN A 162 -21.88 15.47 -14.01
CA GLN A 162 -21.93 16.12 -12.70
C GLN A 162 -23.19 15.73 -11.93
N TYR A 163 -24.37 15.86 -12.55
CA TYR A 163 -25.63 15.49 -11.89
C TYR A 163 -25.67 14.03 -11.46
N ARG A 164 -25.14 13.12 -12.28
CA ARG A 164 -25.02 11.69 -11.94
C ARG A 164 -24.04 11.46 -10.78
N PHE A 165 -22.91 12.15 -10.81
CA PHE A 165 -21.88 12.08 -9.78
C PHE A 165 -22.39 12.58 -8.43
N ASP A 166 -23.03 13.74 -8.41
CA ASP A 166 -23.62 14.32 -7.19
C ASP A 166 -24.70 13.39 -6.60
N ASN A 167 -25.54 12.79 -7.45
CA ASN A 167 -26.53 11.82 -6.98
C ASN A 167 -25.85 10.59 -6.38
N LYS A 168 -24.76 10.08 -6.96
CA LYS A 168 -24.01 8.97 -6.40
C LYS A 168 -23.43 9.32 -5.03
N LEU A 169 -22.81 10.50 -4.90
CA LEU A 169 -22.27 10.95 -3.62
C LEU A 169 -23.37 11.15 -2.56
N ALA A 170 -24.49 11.73 -2.95
CA ALA A 170 -25.61 12.01 -2.03
C ALA A 170 -26.36 10.74 -1.59
N THR A 171 -26.42 9.73 -2.44
CA THR A 171 -27.16 8.48 -2.19
C THR A 171 -26.29 7.35 -1.65
N SER A 172 -24.97 7.49 -1.69
CA SER A 172 -24.09 6.48 -1.11
C SER A 172 -24.31 6.43 0.41
N ALA A 173 -24.57 5.21 0.90
CA ALA A 173 -24.63 4.94 2.34
C ALA A 173 -23.25 4.96 3.02
N GLY A 174 -22.28 5.60 2.40
CA GLY A 174 -20.89 5.75 2.88
C GLY A 174 -19.88 4.88 2.14
N THR A 175 -20.23 3.69 1.67
CA THR A 175 -19.28 2.76 1.04
C THR A 175 -19.36 2.82 -0.48
N MET A 176 -18.23 2.95 -1.14
CA MET A 176 -18.10 2.99 -2.61
C MET A 176 -16.98 2.05 -3.08
N LEU A 177 -17.10 1.56 -4.30
CA LEU A 177 -15.99 0.92 -5.02
C LEU A 177 -15.36 1.94 -5.95
N ILE A 178 -14.09 2.24 -5.72
CA ILE A 178 -13.33 3.16 -6.53
C ILE A 178 -12.22 2.45 -7.29
N PRO A 179 -12.03 2.79 -8.57
CA PRO A 179 -10.89 2.31 -9.34
C PRO A 179 -9.61 3.00 -8.90
N LEU A 180 -8.55 2.22 -8.72
CA LEU A 180 -7.21 2.77 -8.48
C LEU A 180 -6.54 3.09 -9.84
N TRP A 181 -6.97 4.16 -10.48
CA TRP A 181 -6.52 4.58 -11.82
C TRP A 181 -5.00 4.64 -11.99
N PRO A 182 -4.20 5.07 -11.00
CA PRO A 182 -2.74 5.04 -11.12
C PRO A 182 -2.14 3.65 -11.26
N LEU A 183 -2.88 2.61 -10.85
CA LEU A 183 -2.43 1.21 -10.85
C LEU A 183 -3.06 0.40 -11.99
N GLN A 184 -3.48 1.07 -13.05
CA GLN A 184 -4.08 0.44 -14.23
C GLN A 184 -3.07 -0.40 -15.00
N CYS A 185 -3.56 -1.51 -15.57
CA CYS A 185 -2.83 -2.34 -16.52
C CYS A 185 -3.60 -2.43 -17.84
N ARG A 186 -3.00 -3.07 -18.86
CA ARG A 186 -3.64 -3.29 -20.16
C ARG A 186 -3.88 -4.77 -20.42
N LEU A 187 -4.85 -5.06 -21.24
CA LEU A 187 -5.02 -6.39 -21.78
C LEU A 187 -3.89 -6.75 -22.75
N SER A 188 -3.42 -7.99 -22.72
CA SER A 188 -2.44 -8.49 -23.68
C SER A 188 -3.06 -8.73 -25.06
N HIS A 189 -4.35 -9.11 -25.09
CA HIS A 189 -5.18 -9.30 -26.27
C HIS A 189 -6.66 -8.98 -25.92
N GLY A 190 -7.50 -8.85 -26.94
CA GLY A 190 -8.94 -8.60 -26.73
C GLY A 190 -9.61 -9.78 -26.01
N VAL A 191 -10.69 -9.49 -25.31
CA VAL A 191 -11.54 -10.43 -24.58
C VAL A 191 -12.90 -10.46 -25.25
N SER A 192 -13.47 -11.64 -25.43
CA SER A 192 -14.79 -11.82 -26.03
C SER A 192 -15.81 -12.16 -24.97
N ALA A 193 -17.04 -11.70 -25.17
CA ALA A 193 -18.16 -12.06 -24.31
C ALA A 193 -18.28 -13.58 -24.14
N GLY A 194 -18.32 -14.01 -22.89
CA GLY A 194 -18.32 -15.42 -22.52
C GLY A 194 -16.95 -15.98 -22.10
N ASP A 195 -15.88 -15.21 -22.20
CA ASP A 195 -14.57 -15.62 -21.73
C ASP A 195 -14.55 -15.63 -20.19
N ALA A 196 -14.12 -16.76 -19.62
CA ALA A 196 -13.93 -16.91 -18.17
C ALA A 196 -12.50 -16.55 -17.72
N ARG A 197 -11.66 -16.07 -18.62
CA ARG A 197 -10.26 -15.73 -18.37
C ARG A 197 -9.85 -14.53 -19.19
N ILE A 198 -9.09 -13.65 -18.56
CA ILE A 198 -8.46 -12.50 -19.21
C ILE A 198 -6.95 -12.56 -19.04
N ASN A 199 -6.22 -12.07 -20.03
CA ASN A 199 -4.77 -12.03 -19.98
C ASN A 199 -4.29 -10.58 -20.02
N LEU A 200 -3.42 -10.27 -19.07
CA LEU A 200 -2.86 -8.93 -18.88
C LEU A 200 -1.52 -8.80 -19.60
N ALA A 201 -1.18 -7.61 -20.01
CA ALA A 201 0.14 -7.29 -20.56
C ALA A 201 1.19 -7.18 -19.44
N GLU A 202 0.76 -6.74 -18.27
CA GLU A 202 1.55 -6.56 -17.06
C GLU A 202 0.65 -6.73 -15.84
N VAL A 203 1.24 -6.99 -14.68
CA VAL A 203 0.49 -7.16 -13.43
C VAL A 203 1.13 -6.33 -12.35
N SER A 204 0.34 -5.47 -11.71
CA SER A 204 0.74 -4.80 -10.50
C SER A 204 0.58 -5.73 -9.27
N ALA A 205 1.43 -5.55 -8.27
CA ALA A 205 1.29 -6.27 -7.01
C ALA A 205 -0.07 -5.98 -6.34
N HIS A 206 -0.58 -4.76 -6.52
CA HIS A 206 -1.88 -4.34 -6.00
C HIS A 206 -3.06 -4.97 -6.76
N LEU A 207 -2.90 -5.26 -8.04
CA LEU A 207 -3.89 -5.99 -8.82
C LEU A 207 -3.95 -7.45 -8.37
N ALA A 208 -2.79 -8.06 -8.13
CA ALA A 208 -2.70 -9.44 -7.66
C ALA A 208 -3.42 -9.70 -6.32
N SER A 209 -3.58 -8.66 -5.51
CA SER A 209 -4.30 -8.71 -4.23
C SER A 209 -5.76 -8.26 -4.34
N SER A 210 -6.26 -7.93 -5.53
CA SER A 210 -7.64 -7.47 -5.72
C SER A 210 -8.59 -8.64 -5.89
N GLU A 211 -9.75 -8.55 -5.27
CA GLU A 211 -10.87 -9.49 -5.48
C GLU A 211 -11.76 -9.07 -6.66
N THR A 212 -11.73 -7.80 -7.02
CA THR A 212 -12.57 -7.19 -8.03
C THR A 212 -11.80 -6.20 -8.89
N ILE A 213 -12.08 -6.22 -10.18
CA ILE A 213 -11.47 -5.33 -11.19
C ILE A 213 -12.52 -4.63 -12.02
N LEU A 214 -12.14 -3.46 -12.52
CA LEU A 214 -12.87 -2.74 -13.55
C LEU A 214 -12.14 -2.93 -14.88
N VAL A 215 -12.83 -3.45 -15.91
CA VAL A 215 -12.37 -3.41 -17.29
C VAL A 215 -13.08 -2.24 -17.97
N SER A 216 -12.33 -1.32 -18.55
CA SER A 216 -12.88 -0.08 -19.12
C SER A 216 -12.28 0.21 -20.49
N GLU A 217 -13.17 0.48 -21.45
CA GLU A 217 -12.82 0.90 -22.80
C GLU A 217 -13.73 2.04 -23.26
N HIS A 218 -13.16 3.23 -23.48
CA HIS A 218 -13.91 4.45 -23.80
C HIS A 218 -15.00 4.75 -22.75
N ASP A 219 -16.29 4.69 -23.14
CA ASP A 219 -17.44 4.95 -22.27
C ASP A 219 -18.07 3.66 -21.71
N ARG A 220 -17.49 2.49 -22.03
CA ARG A 220 -17.98 1.20 -21.55
C ARG A 220 -17.08 0.70 -20.42
N TYR A 221 -17.68 0.04 -19.48
CA TYR A 221 -16.96 -0.65 -18.42
C TYR A 221 -17.74 -1.87 -17.95
N GLU A 222 -17.01 -2.84 -17.45
CA GLU A 222 -17.55 -4.00 -16.74
C GLU A 222 -16.78 -4.25 -15.46
N ILE A 223 -17.48 -4.73 -14.44
CA ILE A 223 -16.91 -5.08 -13.15
C ILE A 223 -16.85 -6.59 -13.08
N LEU A 224 -15.66 -7.12 -12.86
CA LEU A 224 -15.40 -8.54 -12.86
C LEU A 224 -14.81 -8.96 -11.51
N SER A 225 -15.29 -10.06 -10.96
CA SER A 225 -14.74 -10.66 -9.75
C SER A 225 -13.68 -11.69 -10.12
N ILE A 226 -12.55 -11.64 -9.43
CA ILE A 226 -11.42 -12.54 -9.63
C ILE A 226 -11.63 -13.81 -8.80
N GLU A 227 -11.59 -14.97 -9.46
CA GLU A 227 -11.56 -16.27 -8.79
C GLU A 227 -10.13 -16.65 -8.38
N SER A 228 -9.19 -16.45 -9.30
CA SER A 228 -7.77 -16.71 -9.06
C SER A 228 -6.89 -16.00 -10.07
N MET A 229 -5.63 -15.82 -9.72
CA MET A 229 -4.64 -15.20 -10.59
C MET A 229 -3.38 -16.06 -10.69
N ALA A 230 -2.91 -16.31 -11.90
CA ALA A 230 -1.72 -17.09 -12.18
C ALA A 230 -0.81 -16.35 -13.17
N GLY A 231 0.18 -15.63 -12.65
CA GLY A 231 1.04 -14.77 -13.46
C GLY A 231 0.26 -13.65 -14.14
N LEU A 232 0.21 -13.66 -15.47
CA LEU A 232 -0.53 -12.67 -16.27
C LEU A 232 -1.98 -13.07 -16.59
N GLU A 233 -2.40 -14.28 -16.21
CA GLU A 233 -3.74 -14.81 -16.45
C GLU A 233 -4.62 -14.60 -15.20
N VAL A 234 -5.78 -14.02 -15.39
CA VAL A 234 -6.81 -13.81 -14.36
C VAL A 234 -8.01 -14.68 -14.72
N ALA A 235 -8.36 -15.63 -13.84
CA ALA A 235 -9.59 -16.39 -13.92
C ALA A 235 -10.72 -15.61 -13.24
N LEU A 236 -11.87 -15.56 -13.90
CA LEU A 236 -13.03 -14.81 -13.44
C LEU A 236 -14.03 -15.74 -12.77
N THR A 237 -14.68 -15.25 -11.71
CA THR A 237 -15.76 -15.98 -11.02
C THR A 237 -16.97 -16.20 -11.94
N SER A 238 -17.24 -15.24 -12.82
CA SER A 238 -18.28 -15.34 -13.85
C SER A 238 -17.72 -14.86 -15.20
N PRO A 239 -18.19 -15.43 -16.33
CA PRO A 239 -17.75 -15.00 -17.65
C PRO A 239 -18.01 -13.51 -17.89
N ASP A 240 -17.13 -12.89 -18.66
CA ASP A 240 -17.28 -11.54 -19.21
C ASP A 240 -18.58 -11.46 -20.06
N LYS A 241 -19.29 -10.35 -19.98
CA LYS A 241 -20.54 -10.12 -20.71
C LYS A 241 -20.36 -9.32 -21.98
N ASP A 242 -19.29 -8.51 -22.03
CA ASP A 242 -19.00 -7.59 -23.12
C ASP A 242 -17.70 -7.94 -23.86
N ASP A 243 -17.61 -7.54 -25.12
CA ASP A 243 -16.36 -7.63 -25.88
C ASP A 243 -15.48 -6.42 -25.59
N PHE A 244 -14.21 -6.67 -25.23
CA PHE A 244 -13.20 -5.62 -25.01
C PHE A 244 -12.02 -5.80 -25.95
N SER A 245 -11.54 -4.70 -26.50
CA SER A 245 -10.35 -4.74 -27.36
C SER A 245 -9.07 -4.75 -26.51
N LYS A 246 -7.93 -5.02 -27.14
CA LYS A 246 -6.60 -4.91 -26.51
C LYS A 246 -6.32 -3.52 -25.90
N SER A 247 -7.04 -2.47 -26.33
CA SER A 247 -6.88 -1.12 -25.80
C SER A 247 -7.59 -0.88 -24.48
N ALA A 248 -8.43 -1.84 -24.03
CA ALA A 248 -9.08 -1.76 -22.74
C ALA A 248 -8.07 -1.78 -21.61
N ILE A 249 -8.39 -1.01 -20.59
CA ILE A 249 -7.61 -0.93 -19.35
C ILE A 249 -8.29 -1.72 -18.26
N VAL A 250 -7.48 -2.37 -17.43
CA VAL A 250 -7.90 -3.13 -16.27
C VAL A 250 -7.41 -2.42 -15.03
N VAL A 251 -8.34 -2.11 -14.12
CA VAL A 251 -8.04 -1.29 -12.94
C VAL A 251 -8.52 -2.04 -11.70
N PRO A 252 -7.67 -2.19 -10.66
CA PRO A 252 -8.12 -2.76 -9.41
C PRO A 252 -9.17 -1.87 -8.74
N LEU A 253 -10.24 -2.47 -8.24
CA LEU A 253 -11.27 -1.80 -7.44
C LEU A 253 -11.00 -1.99 -5.96
N ARG A 254 -11.26 -0.94 -5.16
CA ARG A 254 -11.17 -0.99 -3.70
C ARG A 254 -12.39 -0.35 -3.06
N ILE A 255 -12.78 -0.91 -1.92
CA ILE A 255 -13.81 -0.32 -1.06
C ILE A 255 -13.25 0.94 -0.43
N ALA A 256 -14.00 2.02 -0.52
CA ALA A 256 -13.59 3.32 -0.01
C ALA A 256 -14.78 4.13 0.51
N TYR A 257 -14.44 5.11 1.33
CA TYR A 257 -15.37 6.12 1.84
C TYR A 257 -14.93 7.49 1.31
N PRO A 258 -15.84 8.30 0.75
CA PRO A 258 -15.51 9.67 0.41
C PRO A 258 -15.15 10.44 1.71
N ALA A 259 -14.11 11.25 1.65
CA ALA A 259 -13.78 12.14 2.75
C ALA A 259 -14.93 13.13 3.02
N ASP A 260 -15.02 13.62 4.26
CA ASP A 260 -16.09 14.53 4.69
C ASP A 260 -16.17 15.82 3.87
N GLU A 261 -15.06 16.23 3.26
CA GLU A 261 -14.98 17.43 2.45
C GLU A 261 -14.57 17.09 1.01
N SER A 262 -15.34 17.58 0.05
CA SER A 262 -15.02 17.55 -1.38
C SER A 262 -15.15 18.95 -1.95
N ASN A 263 -14.29 19.31 -2.90
CA ASN A 263 -14.30 20.63 -3.51
C ASN A 263 -14.74 20.53 -4.97
N SER A 264 -15.70 21.40 -5.34
CA SER A 264 -16.15 21.56 -6.72
C SER A 264 -15.86 22.98 -7.20
N THR A 265 -15.38 23.10 -8.42
CA THR A 265 -15.14 24.39 -9.07
C THR A 265 -15.74 24.36 -10.46
N SER A 266 -16.71 25.26 -10.70
CA SER A 266 -17.26 25.45 -12.03
C SER A 266 -16.34 26.37 -12.85
N LEU A 267 -15.76 25.84 -13.92
CA LEU A 267 -14.84 26.58 -14.79
C LEU A 267 -15.59 27.35 -15.86
N LEU A 268 -16.57 26.72 -16.45
CA LEU A 268 -17.42 27.26 -17.51
C LEU A 268 -18.83 26.69 -17.34
N ARG A 269 -19.83 27.34 -17.96
CA ARG A 269 -21.16 26.76 -18.01
C ARG A 269 -21.10 25.41 -18.72
N GLY A 270 -21.46 24.35 -18.01
CA GLY A 270 -21.47 22.99 -18.53
C GLY A 270 -20.16 22.21 -18.39
N PHE A 271 -19.22 22.72 -17.57
CA PHE A 271 -17.96 22.02 -17.30
C PHE A 271 -17.47 22.33 -15.88
N ASP A 272 -17.49 21.33 -15.03
CA ASP A 272 -17.10 21.40 -13.63
C ASP A 272 -15.91 20.51 -13.33
N GLN A 273 -15.07 20.93 -12.37
CA GLN A 273 -13.98 20.14 -11.80
C GLN A 273 -14.27 19.81 -10.36
N HIS A 274 -14.14 18.53 -10.01
CA HIS A 274 -14.28 18.00 -8.66
C HIS A 274 -12.98 17.41 -8.19
N THR A 275 -12.50 17.85 -7.03
CA THR A 275 -11.41 17.19 -6.31
C THR A 275 -12.01 16.50 -5.09
N ILE A 276 -11.79 15.21 -5.02
CA ILE A 276 -12.29 14.37 -3.94
C ILE A 276 -11.23 13.40 -3.45
N THR A 277 -11.16 13.21 -2.15
CA THR A 277 -10.32 12.21 -1.51
C THR A 277 -11.21 11.07 -1.02
N PHE A 278 -10.74 9.84 -1.23
CA PHE A 278 -11.38 8.62 -0.77
C PHE A 278 -10.46 7.92 0.21
N ASP A 279 -10.95 7.62 1.39
CA ASP A 279 -10.27 6.78 2.38
C ASP A 279 -10.58 5.31 2.07
N LEU A 280 -9.54 4.52 1.84
CA LEU A 280 -9.68 3.10 1.56
C LEU A 280 -10.00 2.33 2.85
N ASP A 281 -11.01 1.46 2.81
CA ASP A 281 -11.33 0.56 3.92
C ASP A 281 -10.25 -0.51 4.12
N GLU A 282 -9.66 -0.94 3.02
CA GLU A 282 -8.61 -1.93 2.99
C GLU A 282 -7.24 -1.27 2.83
N THR A 283 -6.22 -1.87 3.42
CA THR A 283 -4.84 -1.46 3.14
C THR A 283 -4.43 -1.86 1.73
N LEU A 284 -3.73 -0.97 1.01
CA LEU A 284 -3.11 -1.30 -0.28
C LEU A 284 -2.01 -2.36 -0.14
N ILE A 285 -1.46 -2.50 1.07
CA ILE A 285 -0.31 -3.36 1.37
C ILE A 285 -0.81 -4.77 1.76
N GLN A 286 -1.56 -5.42 0.89
CA GLN A 286 -1.80 -6.87 0.99
C GLN A 286 -0.78 -7.58 0.11
N LYS A 287 0.45 -7.72 0.60
CA LYS A 287 1.52 -8.39 -0.14
C LYS A 287 1.67 -9.84 0.28
N PRO A 288 2.01 -10.74 -0.66
CA PRO A 288 2.25 -12.14 -0.33
C PRO A 288 3.49 -12.37 0.54
N ALA A 289 4.47 -11.51 0.54
CA ALA A 289 5.60 -11.45 1.47
C ALA A 289 6.38 -10.16 1.28
N LEU A 290 6.80 -9.54 2.38
CA LEU A 290 7.74 -8.44 2.38
C LEU A 290 9.08 -8.91 1.78
N VAL A 291 9.56 -8.25 0.73
CA VAL A 291 10.86 -8.53 0.15
C VAL A 291 11.93 -7.77 0.94
N ASP A 292 12.55 -8.44 1.90
CA ASP A 292 13.67 -7.89 2.68
C ASP A 292 15.01 -8.38 2.12
N ASP A 293 15.39 -7.85 0.94
CA ASP A 293 16.69 -8.07 0.29
C ASP A 293 17.66 -6.88 0.47
N PHE A 294 17.36 -5.99 1.39
CA PHE A 294 18.13 -4.77 1.60
C PHE A 294 19.46 -5.03 2.29
N GLU A 295 20.50 -4.42 1.76
CA GLU A 295 21.84 -4.50 2.34
C GLU A 295 21.86 -3.90 3.75
N ARG A 296 22.61 -4.51 4.67
CA ARG A 296 22.63 -4.14 6.09
C ARG A 296 24.02 -3.84 6.60
N LEU A 297 24.11 -2.84 7.46
CA LEU A 297 25.29 -2.55 8.26
C LEU A 297 24.89 -2.56 9.75
N ASN A 298 25.59 -3.32 10.57
CA ASN A 298 25.29 -3.46 12.01
C ASN A 298 23.78 -3.78 12.25
N ALA A 299 23.26 -4.75 11.52
CA ALA A 299 21.87 -5.22 11.54
C ALA A 299 20.81 -4.21 11.04
N ARG A 300 21.16 -2.98 10.70
CA ARG A 300 20.25 -1.97 10.17
C ARG A 300 20.35 -1.90 8.65
N PRO A 301 19.21 -1.77 7.93
CA PRO A 301 19.24 -1.66 6.48
C PRO A 301 19.87 -0.34 6.04
N ILE A 302 20.44 -0.38 4.84
CA ILE A 302 20.99 0.79 4.17
C ILE A 302 19.98 1.25 3.15
N PHE A 303 19.63 2.52 3.17
CA PHE A 303 18.68 3.13 2.25
C PHE A 303 19.24 3.13 0.82
N PRO A 304 18.67 2.34 -0.11
CA PRO A 304 19.29 2.11 -1.41
C PRO A 304 18.88 3.15 -2.47
N PHE A 305 17.89 4.00 -2.18
CA PHE A 305 17.29 4.89 -3.16
C PHE A 305 18.10 6.18 -3.30
N ARG A 306 18.24 6.62 -4.56
CA ARG A 306 18.93 7.87 -4.87
C ARG A 306 17.89 8.95 -5.13
N PRO A 307 18.05 10.15 -4.54
CA PRO A 307 17.16 11.26 -4.82
C PRO A 307 17.31 11.73 -6.26
N ASP A 308 16.24 12.27 -6.80
CA ASP A 308 16.22 12.93 -8.10
C ASP A 308 17.10 14.20 -8.04
N ARG A 309 18.22 14.16 -8.77
CA ARG A 309 19.20 15.27 -8.82
C ARG A 309 18.71 16.47 -9.64
N SER A 310 17.62 16.33 -10.38
CA SER A 310 16.96 17.46 -11.06
C SER A 310 16.17 18.34 -10.08
N LYS A 311 15.90 17.83 -8.88
CA LYS A 311 15.22 18.55 -7.81
C LYS A 311 16.22 18.97 -6.72
N ASP A 312 15.88 20.03 -6.03
CA ASP A 312 16.70 20.50 -4.91
C ASP A 312 16.69 19.52 -3.74
N ILE A 313 17.89 19.28 -3.17
CA ILE A 313 18.03 18.54 -1.91
C ILE A 313 18.14 19.59 -0.79
N ALA A 314 17.06 19.71 -0.03
CA ALA A 314 17.06 20.61 1.12
C ALA A 314 17.76 19.96 2.32
N THR A 315 18.63 20.69 2.99
CA THR A 315 19.25 20.25 4.25
C THR A 315 18.95 21.28 5.33
N GLN A 316 18.25 20.85 6.35
CA GLN A 316 17.96 21.66 7.52
C GLN A 316 18.75 21.16 8.72
N TYR A 317 19.26 22.07 9.53
CA TYR A 317 19.99 21.77 10.76
C TYR A 317 19.18 22.24 11.95
N ASN A 318 18.69 21.34 12.77
CA ASN A 318 17.92 21.64 13.95
C ASN A 318 18.75 21.40 15.21
N ARG A 319 18.78 22.39 16.10
CA ARG A 319 19.39 22.29 17.43
C ARG A 319 18.36 22.55 18.51
N ARG A 320 18.36 21.71 19.53
CA ARG A 320 17.52 21.90 20.70
C ARG A 320 18.28 22.69 21.74
N ARG A 321 18.05 24.00 21.76
CA ARG A 321 18.68 24.93 22.69
C ARG A 321 17.63 25.56 23.57
N GLU A 322 17.95 25.66 24.85
CA GLU A 322 17.21 26.49 25.80
C GLU A 322 17.98 27.82 25.96
N ILE A 323 17.31 28.91 25.64
CA ILE A 323 17.91 30.24 25.70
C ILE A 323 17.20 30.97 26.83
N LEU A 324 17.95 31.24 27.92
CA LEU A 324 17.52 32.15 28.96
C LEU A 324 18.01 33.55 28.59
N ASP A 325 17.08 34.42 28.25
CA ASP A 325 17.36 35.83 27.92
C ASP A 325 16.79 36.72 29.02
N PRO A 326 17.57 37.04 30.05
CA PRO A 326 17.12 38.01 31.04
C PRO A 326 17.06 39.39 30.37
N LEU A 327 16.02 40.15 30.67
CA LEU A 327 15.82 41.51 30.13
C LEU A 327 17.03 42.40 30.30
N ILE A 328 17.82 42.15 31.31
CA ILE A 328 19.08 42.87 31.64
C ILE A 328 20.15 41.84 31.94
N GLY A 329 21.24 41.82 31.15
CA GLY A 329 22.36 40.93 31.36
C GLY A 329 22.72 40.06 30.14
N ALA A 330 23.71 39.16 30.32
CA ALA A 330 24.12 38.24 29.26
C ALA A 330 23.15 37.08 29.10
N ARG A 331 22.89 36.68 27.86
CA ARG A 331 22.12 35.49 27.54
C ARG A 331 22.83 34.21 27.98
N SER A 332 22.12 33.30 28.59
CA SER A 332 22.59 31.96 28.88
C SER A 332 22.01 30.99 27.88
N ILE A 333 22.88 30.21 27.21
CA ILE A 333 22.47 29.23 26.20
C ILE A 333 22.85 27.84 26.72
N TYR A 334 21.83 27.01 26.86
CA TYR A 334 22.00 25.59 27.22
C TYR A 334 21.75 24.73 25.97
N ASP A 335 22.81 24.15 25.41
CA ASP A 335 22.70 23.16 24.33
C ASP A 335 22.71 21.77 24.99
N ARG A 336 21.57 21.10 24.98
CA ARG A 336 21.38 19.79 25.64
C ARG A 336 21.70 18.63 24.72
N THR A 337 21.79 18.89 23.41
CA THR A 337 22.11 17.88 22.39
C THR A 337 23.58 17.92 22.03
N LYS A 338 24.18 16.75 21.77
CA LYS A 338 25.60 16.64 21.35
C LYS A 338 25.87 17.26 19.97
N GLY A 339 24.85 17.60 19.20
CA GLY A 339 25.02 18.16 17.87
C GLY A 339 23.69 18.64 17.27
N ALA A 340 23.77 19.18 16.06
CA ALA A 340 22.60 19.51 15.27
C ALA A 340 22.05 18.24 14.59
N VAL A 341 20.77 18.04 14.65
CA VAL A 341 20.06 17.03 13.86
C VAL A 341 19.92 17.55 12.44
N LYS A 342 20.30 16.74 11.46
CA LYS A 342 20.08 17.04 10.05
C LYS A 342 18.74 16.46 9.61
N ILE A 343 17.97 17.24 8.87
CA ILE A 343 16.79 16.78 8.15
C ILE A 343 17.07 16.98 6.66
N LEU A 344 17.02 15.89 5.90
CA LEU A 344 17.24 15.87 4.47
C LEU A 344 15.91 15.78 3.76
N GLY A 345 15.48 16.87 3.10
CA GLY A 345 14.32 16.86 2.19
C GLY A 345 14.76 16.36 0.82
N GLN A 346 14.23 15.24 0.40
CA GLN A 346 14.61 14.58 -0.85
C GLN A 346 13.37 14.20 -1.65
N THR A 347 13.46 14.38 -2.97
CA THR A 347 12.43 13.94 -3.90
C THR A 347 12.95 12.72 -4.66
N PHE A 348 12.10 11.71 -4.79
CA PHE A 348 12.39 10.48 -5.52
C PHE A 348 11.38 10.38 -6.67
N THR A 349 11.89 10.12 -7.87
CA THR A 349 11.10 9.89 -9.08
C THR A 349 11.29 8.43 -9.48
N PHE A 350 10.20 7.69 -9.58
CA PHE A 350 10.18 6.30 -10.00
C PHE A 350 9.66 6.24 -11.43
N PHE A 351 10.37 5.55 -12.29
CA PHE A 351 10.03 5.39 -13.71
C PHE A 351 9.38 4.04 -14.01
N SER A 352 9.19 3.22 -12.99
CA SER A 352 8.48 1.95 -13.10
C SER A 352 7.76 1.63 -11.79
N GLU A 353 6.72 0.81 -11.89
CA GLU A 353 6.03 0.30 -10.73
C GLU A 353 6.96 -0.51 -9.80
N GLN A 354 7.89 -1.28 -10.37
CA GLN A 354 8.83 -2.09 -9.59
C GLN A 354 9.73 -1.23 -8.70
N GLU A 355 10.22 -0.08 -9.20
CA GLU A 355 11.03 0.84 -8.40
C GLU A 355 10.20 1.45 -7.26
N ARG A 356 8.98 1.88 -7.56
CA ARG A 356 8.05 2.40 -6.54
C ARG A 356 7.72 1.34 -5.50
N GLN A 357 7.39 0.13 -5.95
CA GLN A 357 7.10 -1.01 -5.09
C GLN A 357 8.25 -1.32 -4.12
N ARG A 358 9.49 -1.28 -4.61
CA ARG A 358 10.66 -1.48 -3.76
C ARG A 358 10.82 -0.39 -2.69
N PHE A 359 10.44 0.85 -3.01
CA PHE A 359 10.42 1.93 -2.03
C PHE A 359 9.29 1.73 -1.00
N GLU A 360 8.13 1.28 -1.43
CA GLU A 360 7.02 0.91 -0.54
C GLU A 360 7.42 -0.25 0.39
N ASP A 361 8.13 -1.27 -0.13
CA ASP A 361 8.67 -2.38 0.67
C ASP A 361 9.63 -1.88 1.75
N PHE A 362 10.49 -0.91 1.41
CA PHE A 362 11.39 -0.31 2.38
C PHE A 362 10.62 0.50 3.45
N ALA A 363 9.62 1.28 3.04
CA ALA A 363 8.77 2.04 3.96
C ALA A 363 8.00 1.13 4.92
N GLU A 364 7.51 -0.01 4.42
CA GLU A 364 6.85 -1.04 5.21
C GLU A 364 7.83 -1.73 6.18
N LEU A 365 9.03 -2.12 5.72
CA LEU A 365 10.09 -2.67 6.56
C LEU A 365 10.44 -1.71 7.71
N MET A 366 10.42 -0.41 7.46
CA MET A 366 10.66 0.61 8.47
C MET A 366 9.42 0.91 9.32
N ASN A 367 8.23 0.42 8.93
CA ASN A 367 6.96 0.76 9.55
C ASN A 367 6.82 2.28 9.74
N GLY A 368 6.98 3.02 8.64
CA GLY A 368 6.96 4.47 8.65
C GLY A 368 8.14 5.11 9.37
N ALA A 369 7.87 5.96 10.34
CA ALA A 369 8.89 6.69 11.11
C ALA A 369 9.48 5.88 12.27
N GLN A 370 9.04 4.63 12.50
CA GLN A 370 9.51 3.80 13.61
C GLN A 370 10.93 3.27 13.39
N GLY A 371 11.19 2.72 12.21
CA GLY A 371 12.43 2.00 11.91
C GLY A 371 13.64 2.91 11.75
N GLU A 372 14.83 2.30 11.89
CA GLU A 372 16.12 2.96 11.72
C GLU A 372 16.86 2.36 10.55
N PHE A 373 17.49 3.22 9.78
CA PHE A 373 18.31 2.82 8.63
C PHE A 373 19.51 3.74 8.47
N TYR A 374 20.48 3.30 7.69
CA TYR A 374 21.59 4.15 7.30
C TYR A 374 21.28 4.85 5.98
N ILE A 375 21.58 6.17 5.93
CA ILE A 375 21.48 6.95 4.70
C ILE A 375 22.82 7.57 4.36
N GLU A 376 23.14 7.63 3.08
CA GLU A 376 24.32 8.35 2.59
C GLU A 376 24.17 9.86 2.80
N GLY A 377 25.21 10.45 3.40
CA GLY A 377 25.29 11.90 3.54
C GLY A 377 25.62 12.59 2.22
N PRO A 378 25.27 13.87 2.08
CA PRO A 378 25.69 14.66 0.94
C PRO A 378 27.23 14.91 1.00
N GLY A 379 27.87 14.74 -0.15
CA GLY A 379 29.29 15.06 -0.32
C GLY A 379 30.25 13.95 0.08
N GLN A 380 31.51 14.19 -0.17
CA GLN A 380 32.62 13.30 0.15
C GLN A 380 33.09 13.51 1.60
N ALA A 381 33.30 12.42 2.33
CA ALA A 381 33.73 12.48 3.71
C ALA A 381 35.22 12.86 3.81
N PHE A 382 36.06 12.12 3.08
CA PHE A 382 37.52 12.32 3.03
C PHE A 382 38.12 11.52 1.86
N GLU A 383 39.43 11.62 1.66
CA GLU A 383 40.19 10.89 0.65
C GLU A 383 41.29 10.06 1.30
N PHE A 384 41.55 8.88 0.75
CA PHE A 384 42.73 8.09 1.11
C PHE A 384 44.02 8.82 0.69
N SER A 385 45.05 8.73 1.51
CA SER A 385 46.38 9.28 1.18
C SER A 385 47.29 8.24 0.55
N GLU A 386 47.06 6.95 0.75
CA GLU A 386 47.87 5.84 0.27
C GLU A 386 47.02 4.59 0.02
N ASP A 387 47.56 3.69 -0.83
CA ASP A 387 46.91 2.39 -1.12
C ASP A 387 46.96 1.47 0.11
N VAL A 388 45.88 0.68 0.28
CA VAL A 388 45.80 -0.37 1.30
C VAL A 388 46.12 -1.71 0.65
N VAL A 389 47.36 -2.15 0.70
CA VAL A 389 47.82 -3.36 0.00
C VAL A 389 47.64 -4.63 0.82
N VAL A 390 47.84 -4.55 2.14
CA VAL A 390 47.74 -5.68 3.08
C VAL A 390 46.52 -5.52 3.98
N PRO A 391 45.95 -6.64 4.44
CA PRO A 391 44.82 -6.58 5.37
C PRO A 391 45.16 -5.73 6.60
N THR A 392 44.43 -4.67 6.83
CA THR A 392 44.61 -3.78 7.95
C THR A 392 43.31 -3.21 8.45
N TYR A 393 43.28 -2.89 9.74
CA TYR A 393 42.18 -2.15 10.36
C TYR A 393 42.43 -0.64 10.37
N LYS A 394 43.58 -0.19 9.82
CA LYS A 394 44.01 1.21 9.84
C LYS A 394 44.33 1.63 8.40
N PHE A 395 43.91 2.80 8.04
CA PHE A 395 44.27 3.43 6.78
C PHE A 395 44.50 4.95 7.00
N LYS A 396 45.32 5.52 6.13
CA LYS A 396 45.61 6.95 6.17
C LYS A 396 44.68 7.71 5.21
N ILE A 397 44.19 8.83 5.69
CA ILE A 397 43.39 9.78 4.90
C ILE A 397 44.16 11.12 4.81
N LYS A 398 43.86 11.88 3.75
CA LYS A 398 44.36 13.26 3.65
C LYS A 398 43.73 14.08 4.78
N SER A 399 44.40 15.16 5.16
CA SER A 399 43.90 16.07 6.20
C SER A 399 42.48 16.55 5.83
N SER A 400 41.52 16.19 6.62
CA SER A 400 40.11 16.53 6.46
C SER A 400 39.52 17.20 7.70
N GLY A 401 40.30 17.23 8.80
CA GLY A 401 39.80 17.64 10.10
C GLY A 401 38.89 16.62 10.76
N TYR A 402 38.80 15.39 10.21
CA TYR A 402 37.95 14.33 10.76
C TYR A 402 38.26 14.06 12.23
N THR A 403 39.57 13.99 12.60
CA THR A 403 40.01 13.75 13.98
C THR A 403 39.50 14.83 14.93
N ASN A 404 39.48 16.09 14.51
CA ASN A 404 39.10 17.20 15.36
C ASN A 404 37.60 17.41 15.47
N PHE A 405 36.85 17.15 14.38
CA PHE A 405 35.44 17.50 14.30
C PHE A 405 34.51 16.29 14.36
N ALA A 406 34.88 15.18 13.75
CA ALA A 406 34.01 14.03 13.70
C ALA A 406 34.25 13.05 14.86
N ASN A 407 35.46 12.92 15.32
CA ASN A 407 35.84 12.05 16.42
C ASN A 407 35.22 12.49 17.77
N SER A 408 34.98 13.78 17.92
CA SER A 408 34.30 14.35 19.10
C SER A 408 32.80 14.15 19.10
N TYR A 409 32.21 13.86 17.92
CA TYR A 409 30.81 13.65 17.72
C TYR A 409 30.64 12.27 17.09
N SER A 410 30.14 11.29 17.81
CA SER A 410 29.93 9.90 17.34
C SER A 410 28.98 9.77 16.14
N LEU A 411 28.64 10.85 15.47
CA LEU A 411 27.65 10.95 14.41
C LEU A 411 28.14 10.52 13.02
N ALA A 412 29.44 10.43 12.79
CA ALA A 412 30.02 10.10 11.49
C ALA A 412 30.94 8.89 11.57
N THR A 413 30.53 7.86 12.31
CA THR A 413 31.32 6.65 12.52
C THR A 413 31.20 5.62 11.42
N ASN A 414 30.21 5.74 10.54
CA ASN A 414 30.01 4.80 9.45
C ASN A 414 30.24 5.48 8.11
N ILE A 415 30.88 4.77 7.19
CA ILE A 415 31.21 5.22 5.84
C ILE A 415 30.92 4.16 4.80
N ALA A 416 30.59 4.62 3.60
CA ALA A 416 30.54 3.81 2.39
C ALA A 416 31.67 4.23 1.44
N ILE A 417 32.52 3.29 1.07
CA ILE A 417 33.59 3.46 0.09
C ILE A 417 33.05 2.92 -1.23
N LYS A 418 32.77 3.78 -2.18
CA LYS A 418 32.27 3.43 -3.51
C LYS A 418 33.43 3.28 -4.47
N LEU A 419 33.41 2.19 -5.25
CA LEU A 419 34.45 1.86 -6.20
C LEU A 419 33.93 2.09 -7.63
N TYR A 420 34.83 2.44 -8.55
CA TYR A 420 34.50 2.61 -9.99
C TYR A 420 33.92 1.36 -10.65
N ASN A 421 34.15 0.17 -10.09
CA ASN A 421 33.55 -1.08 -10.55
C ASN A 421 32.08 -1.28 -10.08
N GLY A 422 31.52 -0.29 -9.37
CA GLY A 422 30.16 -0.33 -8.83
C GLY A 422 30.01 -1.01 -7.46
N ALA A 423 31.08 -1.64 -6.94
CA ALA A 423 31.01 -2.23 -5.60
C ALA A 423 31.08 -1.15 -4.51
N THR A 424 30.41 -1.40 -3.40
CA THR A 424 30.44 -0.54 -2.21
C THR A 424 30.96 -1.32 -1.02
N VAL A 425 31.87 -0.74 -0.27
CA VAL A 425 32.45 -1.33 0.94
C VAL A 425 32.08 -0.47 2.13
N TYR A 426 31.39 -1.05 3.11
CA TYR A 426 30.97 -0.35 4.31
C TYR A 426 31.98 -0.55 5.44
N LYS A 427 32.26 0.50 6.19
CA LYS A 427 33.19 0.49 7.32
C LYS A 427 32.65 1.26 8.50
N THR A 428 32.91 0.73 9.69
CA THR A 428 32.64 1.42 10.96
C THR A 428 33.95 1.95 11.53
N ILE A 429 34.06 3.28 11.72
CA ILE A 429 35.21 3.93 12.26
C ILE A 429 35.15 3.89 13.78
N LEU A 430 36.19 3.35 14.40
CA LEU A 430 36.33 3.27 15.87
C LEU A 430 37.08 4.45 16.45
N ASN A 431 38.11 4.92 15.72
CA ASN A 431 38.99 5.96 16.19
C ASN A 431 39.71 6.64 15.03
N ALA A 432 40.16 7.89 15.23
CA ALA A 432 41.01 8.60 14.31
C ALA A 432 42.06 9.40 15.08
N THR A 433 43.28 9.50 14.52
CA THR A 433 44.42 10.24 15.10
C THR A 433 45.12 11.07 14.05
N THR A 434 45.53 12.29 14.36
CA THR A 434 46.31 13.15 13.48
C THR A 434 47.78 12.76 13.55
N ASN A 435 48.43 12.60 12.40
CA ASN A 435 49.84 12.27 12.28
C ASN A 435 50.71 13.55 12.23
N SER A 436 52.02 13.38 12.48
CA SER A 436 52.95 14.50 12.43
C SER A 436 53.15 15.09 11.03
N ASP A 437 52.82 14.35 9.98
CA ASP A 437 52.86 14.76 8.57
C ASP A 437 51.59 15.51 8.12
N GLY A 438 50.63 15.69 9.02
CA GLY A 438 49.36 16.35 8.74
C GLY A 438 48.28 15.42 8.17
N THR A 439 48.62 14.17 7.84
CA THR A 439 47.62 13.16 7.50
C THR A 439 46.88 12.68 8.75
N GLU A 440 45.76 11.98 8.55
CA GLU A 440 45.00 11.39 9.65
C GLU A 440 44.95 9.85 9.48
N THR A 441 45.13 9.12 10.58
CA THR A 441 44.97 7.64 10.58
C THR A 441 43.63 7.29 11.18
N VAL A 442 42.81 6.60 10.39
CA VAL A 442 41.50 6.09 10.77
C VAL A 442 41.61 4.61 11.09
N THR A 443 41.06 4.21 12.23
CA THR A 443 40.94 2.79 12.65
C THR A 443 39.51 2.35 12.51
N THR A 444 39.28 1.22 11.79
CA THR A 444 37.97 0.66 11.55
C THR A 444 37.75 -0.65 12.27
N LYS A 445 36.48 -1.02 12.46
CA LYS A 445 36.08 -2.31 13.04
C LYS A 445 36.35 -3.47 12.08
N GLU A 446 36.13 -3.26 10.79
CA GLU A 446 36.30 -4.24 9.74
C GLU A 446 37.67 -4.05 9.05
N SER A 447 38.35 -5.16 8.74
CA SER A 447 39.58 -5.12 7.98
C SER A 447 39.40 -4.60 6.56
N THR A 448 40.33 -3.81 6.06
CA THR A 448 40.40 -3.34 4.67
C THR A 448 41.55 -4.03 3.98
N ASN A 449 41.33 -4.55 2.76
CA ASN A 449 42.37 -5.25 2.01
C ASN A 449 42.25 -4.90 0.51
N ASN A 450 43.39 -4.84 -0.19
CA ASN A 450 43.50 -4.61 -1.62
C ASN A 450 42.67 -3.43 -2.14
N LEU A 451 42.71 -2.31 -1.47
CA LEU A 451 41.98 -1.10 -1.87
C LEU A 451 43.01 -0.07 -2.39
N LYS A 452 42.98 0.17 -3.70
CA LYS A 452 43.81 1.20 -4.33
C LYS A 452 43.05 2.52 -4.35
N VAL A 453 43.77 3.61 -4.13
CA VAL A 453 43.19 4.96 -4.21
C VAL A 453 42.58 5.22 -5.59
N SER A 454 43.20 4.67 -6.66
CA SER A 454 42.69 4.80 -8.04
C SER A 454 41.35 4.10 -8.27
N ASP A 455 41.01 3.11 -7.45
CA ASP A 455 39.77 2.32 -7.62
C ASP A 455 38.59 2.94 -6.88
N ILE A 456 38.85 3.95 -6.04
CA ILE A 456 37.84 4.63 -5.23
C ILE A 456 37.21 5.76 -6.03
N GLU A 457 35.90 5.68 -6.24
CA GLU A 457 35.09 6.74 -6.84
C GLU A 457 34.84 7.86 -5.81
N THR A 458 34.33 7.49 -4.64
CA THR A 458 34.01 8.43 -3.55
C THR A 458 33.88 7.71 -2.20
N ILE A 459 34.05 8.44 -1.14
CA ILE A 459 33.81 7.98 0.23
C ILE A 459 32.75 8.88 0.84
N VAL A 460 31.61 8.34 1.16
CA VAL A 460 30.48 9.08 1.73
C VAL A 460 30.22 8.68 3.18
N PRO A 461 29.88 9.63 4.05
CA PRO A 461 29.46 9.31 5.41
C PRO A 461 28.09 8.65 5.39
N LEU A 462 27.88 7.68 6.28
CA LEU A 462 26.58 7.07 6.53
C LEU A 462 26.04 7.59 7.86
N TYR A 463 24.86 8.16 7.80
CA TYR A 463 24.16 8.65 8.99
C TYR A 463 23.05 7.67 9.37
N LEU A 464 22.96 7.39 10.67
CA LEU A 464 21.78 6.73 11.19
C LEU A 464 20.59 7.69 11.08
N ALA A 465 19.48 7.22 10.53
CA ALA A 465 18.35 8.07 10.19
C ALA A 465 17.03 7.30 10.32
N ARG A 466 15.93 8.03 10.26
CA ARG A 466 14.56 7.54 10.09
C ARG A 466 13.77 8.45 9.15
N PHE A 467 12.63 7.99 8.69
CA PHE A 467 11.69 8.91 8.06
C PHE A 467 11.14 9.92 9.09
N ASP A 468 11.03 11.19 8.70
CA ASP A 468 10.60 12.26 9.62
C ASP A 468 9.08 12.32 9.81
N SER A 469 8.32 11.67 8.91
CA SER A 469 6.87 11.56 8.99
C SER A 469 6.38 10.19 8.58
N ASP A 470 5.20 9.81 9.05
CA ASP A 470 4.53 8.55 8.75
C ASP A 470 3.74 8.56 7.43
N GLU A 471 3.55 9.73 6.82
CA GLU A 471 2.81 9.88 5.57
C GLU A 471 3.73 9.68 4.35
N PHE A 472 3.33 8.79 3.44
CA PHE A 472 3.97 8.52 2.16
C PHE A 472 3.00 8.85 1.04
N ARG A 473 3.15 10.04 0.46
CA ARG A 473 2.28 10.59 -0.58
C ARG A 473 2.94 10.46 -1.93
N TYR A 474 2.40 9.57 -2.76
CA TYR A 474 2.83 9.35 -4.13
C TYR A 474 1.97 10.17 -5.08
N ILE A 475 2.60 10.98 -5.91
CA ILE A 475 1.99 11.81 -6.96
C ILE A 475 2.28 11.12 -8.28
N PHE A 476 1.26 10.81 -9.07
CA PHE A 476 1.37 10.05 -10.32
C PHE A 476 1.26 10.97 -11.52
N ASP A 477 2.40 11.26 -12.17
CA ASP A 477 2.40 11.99 -13.45
C ASP A 477 1.82 11.13 -14.57
N THR A 478 2.05 9.81 -14.49
CA THR A 478 1.45 8.79 -15.36
C THR A 478 1.23 7.51 -14.53
N ASN A 479 0.62 6.47 -15.12
CA ASN A 479 0.52 5.17 -14.45
C ASN A 479 1.89 4.53 -14.14
N GLU A 480 2.94 4.85 -14.89
CA GLU A 480 4.29 4.32 -14.70
C GLU A 480 5.16 5.25 -13.84
N VAL A 481 5.01 6.57 -14.01
CA VAL A 481 5.86 7.56 -13.36
C VAL A 481 5.20 8.13 -12.12
N SER A 482 5.85 7.96 -10.99
CA SER A 482 5.39 8.53 -9.72
C SER A 482 6.52 9.24 -8.97
N ILE A 483 6.13 10.21 -8.17
CA ILE A 483 7.04 11.09 -7.43
C ILE A 483 6.65 11.08 -5.97
N ILE A 484 7.64 11.00 -5.08
CA ILE A 484 7.48 11.20 -3.65
C ILE A 484 8.52 12.17 -3.12
N THR A 485 8.10 13.10 -2.29
CA THR A 485 9.02 13.95 -1.51
C THR A 485 9.00 13.51 -0.06
N LYS A 486 10.18 13.23 0.49
CA LYS A 486 10.30 12.69 1.84
C LYS A 486 11.39 13.41 2.63
N ASN A 487 11.07 13.75 3.87
CA ASN A 487 12.05 14.23 4.83
C ASN A 487 12.64 13.03 5.59
N ILE A 488 13.96 12.99 5.66
CA ILE A 488 14.72 11.96 6.37
C ILE A 488 15.51 12.65 7.50
N ARG A 489 15.22 12.25 8.73
CA ARG A 489 15.79 12.82 9.95
C ARG A 489 16.97 12.00 10.42
N GLN A 490 18.12 12.63 10.62
CA GLN A 490 19.28 12.02 11.25
C GLN A 490 18.99 11.77 12.74
N LEU A 491 19.40 10.63 13.23
CA LEU A 491 19.34 10.26 14.64
C LEU A 491 20.71 10.51 15.29
N LEU A 492 20.69 11.08 16.48
CA LEU A 492 21.90 11.28 17.28
C LEU A 492 22.33 10.00 18.01
N TYR A 493 21.35 9.14 18.28
CA TYR A 493 21.51 7.87 19.00
C TYR A 493 20.62 6.81 18.39
N ALA A 494 21.01 5.55 18.52
CA ALA A 494 20.16 4.42 18.20
C ALA A 494 19.09 4.24 19.28
N ASP A 495 17.90 3.76 18.88
CA ASP A 495 16.86 3.42 19.84
C ASP A 495 17.28 2.15 20.63
N PRO A 496 17.42 2.23 21.95
CA PRO A 496 17.82 1.08 22.76
C PRO A 496 16.80 -0.07 22.73
N ALA A 497 15.53 0.22 22.44
CA ALA A 497 14.50 -0.82 22.34
C ALA A 497 14.64 -1.64 21.05
N ILE A 498 15.16 -1.03 19.97
CA ILE A 498 15.46 -1.73 18.71
C ILE A 498 16.74 -2.56 18.85
N ASP A 499 17.77 -2.02 19.51
CA ASP A 499 19.02 -2.75 19.74
C ASP A 499 18.85 -4.00 20.61
N SER A 500 17.90 -4.01 21.56
CA SER A 500 17.65 -5.14 22.45
C SER A 500 16.89 -6.29 21.79
N LYS A 501 16.19 -6.07 20.70
CA LYS A 501 15.34 -7.07 20.02
C LYS A 501 15.99 -7.74 18.81
N GLY A 502 17.17 -7.27 18.37
CA GLY A 502 17.95 -7.90 17.31
C GLY A 502 17.12 -8.34 16.11
N ALA A 503 16.57 -7.43 15.35
CA ALA A 503 15.56 -7.58 14.31
C ALA A 503 14.13 -7.61 14.91
N VAL A 504 13.30 -6.73 14.40
CA VAL A 504 11.85 -6.80 14.57
C VAL A 504 11.43 -8.18 14.07
N SER A 505 11.04 -9.08 14.97
CA SER A 505 10.37 -10.32 14.55
C SER A 505 8.99 -9.92 14.09
N ILE A 506 8.82 -9.90 12.78
CA ILE A 506 7.53 -9.85 12.11
C ILE A 506 6.83 -11.18 12.31
#